data_d8d3247bd82f11b2241e6ae7333507ce
#
_entry.id   d8d3247bd82f11b2241e6ae7333507ce
#
_cell.length_a   1.000
_cell.length_b   1.000
_cell.length_c   1.000
_cell.angle_alpha   90.00
_cell.angle_beta   90.00
_cell.angle_gamma   90.00
#
_symmetry.space_group_name_H-M   'P 1'
#
loop_
_entity.id
_entity.type
_entity.pdbx_description
1 polymer ?
#
loop_
_entity_poly.entity_id
_entity_poly.type
_entity_poly.pdbx_seq_one_letter_code
_entity_poly.pdbx_strand_id
1 'polypeptide(L)'
;AAAAGVSPFHLTRVFQAATGWPVVRYLRARRLSEAGRDLAAGAGDILGVALSAGYGSHEAFTRAFREQFGVTPEEVRKRGSLEGLPVVDAMRVMQEPMPEAQVPRVEEAGPLLIAGLGARYLASNSAGIPAQWQRYEQDRPVGPKESYAYGVCFNYDDEGNFDYLCGHEVPNFSTPPSDYTRLRLARRPYAVVRHTGHIGSIPLTWRAFLETWLPASGLVAADAPDFERYDADFDPRTGMGGVEIWVPLAP
;
A
#
# COMPACT_ATOMS: atom_id res chain seq x y z
N ALA A 1 2.34 -4.06 13.65
CA ALA A 1 1.28 -3.06 13.65
C ALA A 1 1.09 -2.51 15.07
N ALA A 2 0.69 -3.34 16.06
CA ALA A 2 0.47 -2.86 17.44
C ALA A 2 1.69 -2.15 18.04
N ALA A 3 2.90 -2.69 17.84
CA ALA A 3 4.14 -2.07 18.33
C ALA A 3 4.49 -0.73 17.65
N ALA A 4 3.94 -0.48 16.47
CA ALA A 4 4.15 0.75 15.73
C ALA A 4 2.99 1.75 15.84
N GLY A 5 1.96 1.43 16.65
CA GLY A 5 0.78 2.30 16.84
C GLY A 5 -0.08 2.51 15.57
N VAL A 6 0.07 1.63 14.57
CA VAL A 6 -0.66 1.72 13.30
C VAL A 6 -1.52 0.48 13.08
N SER A 7 -2.61 0.61 12.32
CA SER A 7 -3.41 -0.55 11.92
C SER A 7 -2.60 -1.48 11.01
N PRO A 8 -2.91 -2.80 10.95
CA PRO A 8 -2.27 -3.72 10.01
C PRO A 8 -2.34 -3.24 8.57
N PHE A 9 -3.44 -2.67 8.19
CA PHE A 9 -3.73 -2.04 6.91
C PHE A 9 -2.73 -0.93 6.57
N HIS A 10 -2.59 0.06 7.45
CA HIS A 10 -1.65 1.16 7.27
C HIS A 10 -0.19 0.68 7.25
N LEU A 11 0.16 -0.29 8.12
CA LEU A 11 1.49 -0.87 8.10
C LEU A 11 1.82 -1.47 6.73
N THR A 12 0.91 -2.24 6.16
CA THR A 12 1.10 -2.87 4.85
C THR A 12 1.32 -1.81 3.76
N ARG A 13 0.51 -0.76 3.77
CA ARG A 13 0.61 0.33 2.78
C ARG A 13 1.91 1.12 2.90
N VAL A 14 2.23 1.58 4.12
CA VAL A 14 3.47 2.32 4.41
C VAL A 14 4.69 1.50 4.01
N PHE A 15 4.74 0.25 4.46
CA PHE A 15 5.85 -0.63 4.17
C PHE A 15 6.02 -0.86 2.66
N GLN A 16 4.92 -1.06 1.94
CA GLN A 16 4.97 -1.25 0.50
C GLN A 16 5.39 0.02 -0.23
N ALA A 17 4.88 1.18 0.15
CA ALA A 17 5.29 2.46 -0.42
C ALA A 17 6.79 2.74 -0.22
N ALA A 18 7.31 2.39 0.98
CA ALA A 18 8.72 2.58 1.34
C ALA A 18 9.67 1.59 0.69
N THR A 19 9.23 0.36 0.46
CA THR A 19 10.11 -0.76 0.11
C THR A 19 9.81 -1.39 -1.24
N GLY A 20 8.64 -1.10 -1.82
CA GLY A 20 8.13 -1.80 -3.00
C GLY A 20 7.66 -3.24 -2.74
N TRP A 21 7.69 -3.70 -1.48
CA TRP A 21 7.35 -5.07 -1.09
C TRP A 21 6.11 -5.12 -0.20
N PRO A 22 5.17 -6.06 -0.43
CA PRO A 22 4.16 -6.38 0.56
C PRO A 22 4.82 -6.92 1.84
N VAL A 23 4.39 -6.43 3.01
CA VAL A 23 4.97 -6.80 4.32
C VAL A 23 5.10 -8.32 4.50
N VAL A 24 4.01 -9.06 4.23
CA VAL A 24 3.96 -10.50 4.43
C VAL A 24 4.94 -11.22 3.50
N ARG A 25 5.00 -10.80 2.23
CA ARG A 25 5.93 -11.36 1.25
C ARG A 25 7.38 -11.07 1.62
N TYR A 26 7.69 -9.86 2.06
CA TYR A 26 9.02 -9.50 2.53
C TYR A 26 9.42 -10.31 3.76
N LEU A 27 8.54 -10.43 4.78
CA LEU A 27 8.82 -11.21 5.98
C LEU A 27 9.05 -12.69 5.66
N ARG A 28 8.24 -13.27 4.76
CA ARG A 28 8.44 -14.66 4.30
C ARG A 28 9.80 -14.82 3.63
N ALA A 29 10.14 -13.94 2.68
CA ALA A 29 11.41 -13.98 1.96
C ALA A 29 12.61 -13.78 2.88
N ARG A 30 12.49 -12.87 3.87
CA ARG A 30 13.52 -12.67 4.91
C ARG A 30 13.73 -13.91 5.76
N ARG A 31 12.65 -14.51 6.29
CA ARG A 31 12.72 -15.72 7.12
C ARG A 31 13.36 -16.88 6.36
N LEU A 32 13.00 -17.07 5.09
CA LEU A 32 13.62 -18.09 4.24
C LEU A 32 15.09 -17.78 3.96
N SER A 33 15.46 -16.51 3.80
CA SER A 33 16.87 -16.13 3.61
C SER A 33 17.73 -16.36 4.85
N GLU A 34 17.21 -16.07 6.05
CA GLU A 34 17.89 -16.39 7.31
C GLU A 34 18.04 -17.92 7.49
N ALA A 35 16.93 -18.66 7.27
CA ALA A 35 16.98 -20.12 7.29
C ALA A 35 18.01 -20.69 6.31
N GLY A 36 18.12 -20.10 5.13
CA GLY A 36 19.14 -20.46 4.15
C GLY A 36 20.57 -20.21 4.65
N ARG A 37 20.80 -19.10 5.37
CA ARG A 37 22.10 -18.80 6.00
C ARG A 37 22.46 -19.82 7.07
N ASP A 38 21.50 -20.20 7.92
CA ASP A 38 21.70 -21.22 8.95
C ASP A 38 22.04 -22.57 8.32
N LEU A 39 21.34 -22.95 7.25
CA LEU A 39 21.64 -24.19 6.52
C LEU A 39 23.02 -24.15 5.86
N ALA A 40 23.39 -23.06 5.21
CA ALA A 40 24.71 -22.88 4.61
C ALA A 40 25.83 -22.87 5.64
N ALA A 41 25.56 -22.39 6.86
CA ALA A 41 26.47 -22.44 8.00
C ALA A 41 26.57 -23.84 8.65
N GLY A 42 25.83 -24.84 8.14
CA GLY A 42 25.91 -26.23 8.60
C GLY A 42 24.93 -26.60 9.70
N ALA A 43 23.78 -25.92 9.80
CA ALA A 43 22.70 -26.32 10.72
C ALA A 43 22.36 -27.82 10.58
N GLY A 44 22.41 -28.55 11.67
CA GLY A 44 22.33 -30.03 11.68
C GLY A 44 20.91 -30.55 11.40
N ASP A 45 19.88 -29.81 11.80
CA ASP A 45 18.47 -30.24 11.72
C ASP A 45 17.65 -29.27 10.88
N ILE A 46 17.20 -29.75 9.71
CA ILE A 46 16.36 -28.95 8.79
C ILE A 46 14.96 -28.70 9.39
N LEU A 47 14.41 -29.64 10.17
CA LEU A 47 13.12 -29.43 10.83
C LEU A 47 13.21 -28.32 11.88
N GLY A 48 14.29 -28.30 12.67
CA GLY A 48 14.55 -27.22 13.64
C GLY A 48 14.66 -25.85 12.95
N VAL A 49 15.36 -25.77 11.81
CA VAL A 49 15.43 -24.56 10.99
C VAL A 49 14.05 -24.15 10.45
N ALA A 50 13.27 -25.11 9.99
CA ALA A 50 11.91 -24.87 9.49
C ALA A 50 10.99 -24.28 10.58
N LEU A 51 11.02 -24.87 11.79
CA LEU A 51 10.25 -24.39 12.94
C LEU A 51 10.69 -22.97 13.36
N SER A 52 11.99 -22.70 13.39
CA SER A 52 12.55 -21.37 13.69
C SER A 52 12.14 -20.33 12.64
N ALA A 53 12.01 -20.74 11.38
CA ALA A 53 11.52 -19.89 10.29
C ALA A 53 9.98 -19.72 10.30
N GLY A 54 9.28 -20.35 11.26
CA GLY A 54 7.82 -20.22 11.46
C GLY A 54 6.99 -21.16 10.61
N TYR A 55 7.55 -22.26 10.11
CA TYR A 55 6.82 -23.29 9.37
C TYR A 55 6.41 -24.44 10.29
N GLY A 56 5.19 -24.93 10.11
CA GLY A 56 4.64 -26.02 10.95
C GLY A 56 5.12 -27.42 10.56
N SER A 57 5.77 -27.59 9.40
CA SER A 57 6.31 -28.87 8.94
C SER A 57 7.49 -28.71 7.99
N HIS A 58 8.29 -29.77 7.88
CA HIS A 58 9.41 -29.87 6.95
C HIS A 58 8.95 -29.74 5.48
N GLU A 59 7.81 -30.35 5.12
CA GLU A 59 7.27 -30.32 3.75
C GLU A 59 6.81 -28.91 3.35
N ALA A 60 6.13 -28.19 4.24
CA ALA A 60 5.69 -26.82 4.01
C ALA A 60 6.89 -25.89 3.83
N PHE A 61 7.92 -26.05 4.67
CA PHE A 61 9.16 -25.32 4.57
C PHE A 61 9.90 -25.61 3.26
N THR A 62 10.11 -26.89 2.93
CA THR A 62 10.81 -27.31 1.72
C THR A 62 10.14 -26.77 0.45
N ARG A 63 8.79 -26.81 0.39
CA ARG A 63 8.03 -26.23 -0.71
C ARG A 63 8.24 -24.73 -0.83
N ALA A 64 8.11 -23.98 0.28
CA ALA A 64 8.30 -22.55 0.31
C ALA A 64 9.74 -22.14 -0.04
N PHE A 65 10.71 -22.90 0.45
CA PHE A 65 12.13 -22.68 0.20
C PHE A 65 12.46 -22.89 -1.29
N ARG A 66 11.95 -23.97 -1.87
CA ARG A 66 12.11 -24.26 -3.31
C ARG A 66 11.43 -23.23 -4.20
N GLU A 67 10.26 -22.76 -3.80
CA GLU A 67 9.55 -21.66 -4.50
C GLU A 67 10.40 -20.38 -4.52
N GLN A 68 11.06 -20.05 -3.41
CA GLN A 68 11.88 -18.85 -3.26
C GLN A 68 13.22 -18.94 -3.98
N PHE A 69 13.92 -20.06 -3.85
CA PHE A 69 15.32 -20.20 -4.26
C PHE A 69 15.57 -21.12 -5.45
N GLY A 70 14.56 -21.88 -5.89
CA GLY A 70 14.71 -22.88 -6.95
C GLY A 70 15.45 -24.15 -6.56
N VAL A 71 15.94 -24.22 -5.32
CA VAL A 71 16.70 -25.34 -4.73
C VAL A 71 16.10 -25.79 -3.42
N THR A 72 16.44 -27.00 -2.94
CA THR A 72 15.96 -27.52 -1.66
C THR A 72 16.85 -27.10 -0.49
N PRO A 73 16.33 -27.13 0.76
CA PRO A 73 17.12 -26.89 1.98
C PRO A 73 18.32 -27.81 2.10
N GLU A 74 18.17 -29.10 1.72
CA GLU A 74 19.23 -30.10 1.73
C GLU A 74 20.36 -29.75 0.76
N GLU A 75 20.02 -29.26 -0.43
CA GLU A 75 20.99 -28.83 -1.43
C GLU A 75 21.81 -27.64 -0.94
N VAL A 76 21.16 -26.64 -0.32
CA VAL A 76 21.87 -25.49 0.27
C VAL A 76 22.78 -25.93 1.39
N ARG A 77 22.32 -26.78 2.32
CA ARG A 77 23.13 -27.32 3.40
C ARG A 77 24.35 -28.08 2.88
N LYS A 78 24.16 -28.92 1.85
CA LYS A 78 25.26 -29.67 1.21
C LYS A 78 26.26 -28.77 0.50
N ARG A 79 25.75 -27.73 -0.16
CA ARG A 79 26.56 -26.75 -0.89
C ARG A 79 27.34 -25.82 0.04
N GLY A 80 26.81 -25.53 1.26
CA GLY A 80 27.42 -24.60 2.21
C GLY A 80 27.43 -23.15 1.76
N SER A 81 26.59 -22.77 0.80
CA SER A 81 26.58 -21.42 0.23
C SER A 81 25.22 -21.05 -0.35
N LEU A 82 24.88 -19.77 -0.28
CA LEU A 82 23.73 -19.13 -0.92
C LEU A 82 24.12 -18.30 -2.15
N GLU A 83 25.36 -18.40 -2.59
CA GLU A 83 25.83 -17.63 -3.74
C GLU A 83 24.99 -17.90 -5.00
N GLY A 84 24.55 -16.81 -5.67
CA GLY A 84 23.68 -16.88 -6.83
C GLY A 84 22.21 -17.13 -6.55
N LEU A 85 21.79 -17.25 -5.27
CA LEU A 85 20.38 -17.37 -4.90
C LEU A 85 19.78 -16.00 -4.59
N PRO A 86 18.46 -15.78 -4.84
CA PRO A 86 17.79 -14.51 -4.59
C PRO A 86 17.52 -14.29 -3.09
N VAL A 87 18.57 -14.11 -2.31
CA VAL A 87 18.46 -13.78 -0.87
C VAL A 87 17.94 -12.36 -0.68
N VAL A 88 17.12 -12.19 0.35
CA VAL A 88 16.59 -10.89 0.75
C VAL A 88 17.26 -10.46 2.05
N ASP A 89 17.99 -9.36 2.02
CA ASP A 89 18.65 -8.78 3.19
C ASP A 89 17.70 -7.87 3.99
N ALA A 90 18.12 -7.52 5.22
CA ALA A 90 17.41 -6.53 6.00
C ALA A 90 17.44 -5.19 5.27
N MET A 91 16.26 -4.67 4.93
CA MET A 91 16.17 -3.34 4.34
C MET A 91 16.58 -2.29 5.37
N ARG A 92 17.47 -1.40 4.96
CA ARG A 92 17.71 -0.14 5.65
C ARG A 92 16.89 0.90 4.91
N VAL A 93 15.84 1.39 5.53
CA VAL A 93 15.11 2.53 5.01
C VAL A 93 16.04 3.73 5.12
N MET A 94 16.59 4.19 4.00
CA MET A 94 17.32 5.46 3.96
C MET A 94 16.27 6.56 4.13
N GLN A 95 16.40 7.37 5.17
CA GLN A 95 15.61 8.60 5.31
C GLN A 95 16.14 9.59 4.26
N GLU A 96 15.52 9.61 3.09
CA GLU A 96 15.70 10.75 2.20
C GLU A 96 15.08 11.99 2.86
N PRO A 97 15.72 13.18 2.72
CA PRO A 97 15.14 14.41 3.22
C PRO A 97 13.76 14.60 2.58
N MET A 98 12.75 14.74 3.45
CA MET A 98 11.38 14.93 3.04
C MET A 98 11.19 16.25 2.31
N PRO A 99 10.34 16.31 1.25
CA PRO A 99 9.87 17.59 0.76
C PRO A 99 9.28 18.37 1.93
N GLU A 100 9.45 19.69 1.93
CA GLU A 100 8.83 20.59 2.91
C GLU A 100 7.30 20.37 2.84
N ALA A 101 6.80 19.43 3.65
CA ALA A 101 5.39 19.07 3.66
C ALA A 101 4.61 20.17 4.40
N GLN A 102 3.50 20.59 3.82
CA GLN A 102 2.54 21.39 4.55
C GLN A 102 2.13 20.65 5.82
N VAL A 103 1.99 21.39 6.93
CA VAL A 103 1.56 20.81 8.20
C VAL A 103 0.18 20.16 8.01
N PRO A 104 0.03 18.85 8.21
CA PRO A 104 -1.26 18.21 8.10
C PRO A 104 -2.26 18.75 9.12
N ARG A 105 -3.54 18.76 8.75
CA ARG A 105 -4.66 19.18 9.60
C ARG A 105 -5.59 18.01 9.87
N VAL A 106 -6.41 18.13 10.91
CA VAL A 106 -7.50 17.18 11.16
C VAL A 106 -8.81 17.83 10.72
N GLU A 107 -9.58 17.09 9.92
CA GLU A 107 -10.85 17.58 9.36
C GLU A 107 -11.89 16.44 9.36
N GLU A 108 -13.15 16.76 9.65
CA GLU A 108 -14.25 15.81 9.51
C GLU A 108 -14.78 15.80 8.08
N ALA A 109 -14.97 14.63 7.50
CA ALA A 109 -15.63 14.47 6.21
C ALA A 109 -16.63 13.31 6.20
N GLY A 110 -17.57 13.41 5.27
CA GLY A 110 -18.61 12.39 5.03
C GLY A 110 -19.94 12.68 5.73
N PRO A 111 -20.97 11.84 5.46
CA PRO A 111 -20.86 10.72 4.54
C PRO A 111 -20.71 11.18 3.09
N LEU A 112 -19.81 10.54 2.33
CA LEU A 112 -19.63 10.79 0.90
C LEU A 112 -20.12 9.57 0.12
N LEU A 113 -20.84 9.80 -0.98
CA LEU A 113 -21.23 8.77 -1.95
C LEU A 113 -20.38 8.96 -3.19
N ILE A 114 -19.48 8.04 -3.46
CA ILE A 114 -18.57 8.13 -4.60
C ILE A 114 -18.90 7.04 -5.60
N ALA A 115 -18.95 7.40 -6.88
CA ALA A 115 -19.15 6.47 -7.98
C ALA A 115 -18.15 6.73 -9.10
N GLY A 116 -17.66 5.64 -9.72
CA GLY A 116 -16.68 5.72 -10.78
C GLY A 116 -16.14 4.37 -11.22
N LEU A 117 -15.01 4.37 -11.92
CA LEU A 117 -14.36 3.14 -12.35
C LEU A 117 -13.58 2.52 -11.19
N GLY A 118 -13.88 1.26 -10.89
CA GLY A 118 -13.16 0.46 -9.91
C GLY A 118 -12.27 -0.60 -10.57
N ALA A 119 -11.11 -0.89 -9.97
CA ALA A 119 -10.26 -1.99 -10.38
C ALA A 119 -9.49 -2.55 -9.18
N ARG A 120 -9.17 -3.85 -9.21
CA ARG A 120 -8.29 -4.51 -8.23
C ARG A 120 -6.84 -4.35 -8.66
N TYR A 121 -5.98 -3.94 -7.75
CA TYR A 121 -4.55 -3.81 -7.98
C TYR A 121 -3.77 -4.75 -7.08
N LEU A 122 -2.72 -5.33 -7.64
CA LEU A 122 -1.75 -6.09 -6.87
C LEU A 122 -0.84 -5.11 -6.12
N ALA A 123 -0.48 -5.46 -4.90
CA ALA A 123 0.48 -4.70 -4.11
C ALA A 123 1.79 -4.41 -4.86
N SER A 124 2.21 -5.34 -5.71
CA SER A 124 3.45 -5.23 -6.50
C SER A 124 3.30 -4.43 -7.80
N ASN A 125 2.08 -4.08 -8.21
CA ASN A 125 1.85 -3.42 -9.50
C ASN A 125 0.59 -2.55 -9.49
N SER A 126 0.78 -1.28 -9.22
CA SER A 126 -0.24 -0.22 -9.34
C SER A 126 -0.04 0.67 -10.57
N ALA A 127 0.84 0.28 -11.51
CA ALA A 127 1.15 1.07 -12.70
C ALA A 127 -0.05 1.28 -13.65
N GLY A 128 -1.12 0.53 -13.47
CA GLY A 128 -2.38 0.69 -14.23
C GLY A 128 -3.25 1.87 -13.77
N ILE A 129 -3.00 2.48 -12.62
CA ILE A 129 -3.83 3.57 -12.08
C ILE A 129 -3.92 4.79 -13.02
N PRO A 130 -2.81 5.30 -13.61
CA PRO A 130 -2.90 6.39 -14.57
C PRO A 130 -3.78 6.08 -15.80
N ALA A 131 -3.69 4.85 -16.32
CA ALA A 131 -4.54 4.41 -17.44
C ALA A 131 -6.02 4.28 -17.04
N GLN A 132 -6.31 3.91 -15.78
CA GLN A 132 -7.68 3.90 -15.26
C GLN A 132 -8.24 5.32 -15.19
N TRP A 133 -7.48 6.30 -14.73
CA TRP A 133 -7.86 7.71 -14.74
C TRP A 133 -8.13 8.23 -16.15
N GLN A 134 -7.26 7.91 -17.12
CA GLN A 134 -7.46 8.30 -18.51
C GLN A 134 -8.80 7.78 -19.07
N ARG A 135 -9.13 6.50 -18.83
CA ARG A 135 -10.42 5.93 -19.24
C ARG A 135 -11.59 6.63 -18.55
N TYR A 136 -11.46 6.85 -17.23
CA TYR A 136 -12.49 7.55 -16.46
C TYR A 136 -12.79 8.95 -17.02
N GLU A 137 -11.75 9.74 -17.33
CA GLU A 137 -11.92 11.08 -17.90
C GLU A 137 -12.52 11.07 -19.32
N GLN A 138 -12.27 10.02 -20.11
CA GLN A 138 -12.89 9.85 -21.43
C GLN A 138 -14.37 9.52 -21.35
N ASP A 139 -14.76 8.68 -20.40
CA ASP A 139 -16.12 8.17 -20.26
C ASP A 139 -16.95 8.98 -19.25
N ARG A 140 -16.34 9.96 -18.60
CA ARG A 140 -16.97 10.77 -17.56
C ARG A 140 -18.21 11.49 -18.08
N PRO A 141 -19.39 11.28 -17.47
CA PRO A 141 -20.53 12.15 -17.72
C PRO A 141 -20.15 13.60 -17.40
N VAL A 142 -20.51 14.54 -18.28
CA VAL A 142 -20.25 15.97 -18.08
C VAL A 142 -20.90 16.40 -16.77
N GLY A 143 -20.11 16.47 -15.70
CA GLY A 143 -20.54 16.98 -14.39
C GLY A 143 -20.14 18.44 -14.19
N PRO A 144 -20.60 19.10 -13.12
CA PRO A 144 -20.18 20.45 -12.79
C PRO A 144 -18.65 20.51 -12.73
N LYS A 145 -18.05 21.52 -13.36
CA LYS A 145 -16.58 21.74 -13.35
C LYS A 145 -15.99 21.94 -11.94
N GLU A 146 -16.84 22.15 -10.95
CA GLU A 146 -16.48 22.47 -9.57
C GLU A 146 -16.49 21.24 -8.64
N SER A 147 -16.79 20.04 -9.15
CA SER A 147 -16.81 18.83 -8.33
C SER A 147 -15.41 18.25 -8.16
N TYR A 148 -15.06 17.90 -6.91
CA TYR A 148 -13.86 17.13 -6.61
C TYR A 148 -13.86 15.78 -7.33
N ALA A 149 -12.69 15.37 -7.82
CA ALA A 149 -12.46 13.99 -8.20
C ALA A 149 -11.75 13.25 -7.04
N TYR A 150 -11.98 11.95 -6.97
CA TYR A 150 -11.49 11.10 -5.87
C TYR A 150 -10.77 9.87 -6.41
N GLY A 151 -9.60 9.60 -5.86
CA GLY A 151 -8.90 8.34 -5.98
C GLY A 151 -8.97 7.60 -4.64
N VAL A 152 -9.83 6.57 -4.52
CA VAL A 152 -10.09 5.90 -3.25
C VAL A 152 -9.48 4.52 -3.22
N CYS A 153 -8.68 4.23 -2.18
CA CYS A 153 -8.13 2.91 -1.92
C CYS A 153 -8.92 2.24 -0.79
N PHE A 154 -9.30 0.97 -0.99
CA PHE A 154 -10.11 0.21 -0.03
C PHE A 154 -9.94 -1.30 -0.23
N ASN A 155 -10.57 -2.13 0.62
CA ASN A 155 -10.53 -3.59 0.54
C ASN A 155 -9.12 -4.17 0.39
N TYR A 156 -8.19 -3.71 1.23
CA TYR A 156 -6.85 -4.28 1.28
C TYR A 156 -6.88 -5.69 1.85
N ASP A 157 -6.09 -6.57 1.29
CA ASP A 157 -5.87 -7.90 1.83
C ASP A 157 -4.50 -8.02 2.55
N ASP A 158 -4.26 -9.20 3.14
CA ASP A 158 -3.01 -9.47 3.87
C ASP A 158 -1.77 -9.46 2.96
N GLU A 159 -1.95 -9.61 1.65
CA GLU A 159 -0.89 -9.52 0.64
C GLU A 159 -0.67 -8.09 0.16
N GLY A 160 -1.50 -7.14 0.64
CA GLY A 160 -1.44 -5.72 0.32
C GLY A 160 -2.10 -5.35 -1.01
N ASN A 161 -2.82 -6.29 -1.64
CA ASN A 161 -3.64 -5.96 -2.81
C ASN A 161 -4.83 -5.11 -2.37
N PHE A 162 -5.31 -4.23 -3.23
CA PHE A 162 -6.37 -3.28 -2.89
C PHE A 162 -7.27 -2.98 -4.07
N ASP A 163 -8.50 -2.59 -3.77
CA ASP A 163 -9.39 -2.01 -4.75
C ASP A 163 -9.11 -0.50 -4.84
N TYR A 164 -9.06 0.01 -6.07
CA TYR A 164 -8.92 1.43 -6.35
C TYR A 164 -10.10 1.92 -7.18
N LEU A 165 -10.73 3.01 -6.73
CA LEU A 165 -11.81 3.66 -7.43
C LEU A 165 -11.38 5.07 -7.82
N CYS A 166 -11.40 5.41 -9.10
CA CYS A 166 -11.37 6.79 -9.57
C CYS A 166 -12.79 7.23 -9.90
N GLY A 167 -13.25 8.33 -9.31
CA GLY A 167 -14.64 8.72 -9.38
C GLY A 167 -14.91 10.13 -8.87
N HIS A 168 -16.18 10.45 -8.71
CA HIS A 168 -16.65 11.72 -8.16
C HIS A 168 -17.81 11.48 -7.20
N GLU A 169 -18.11 12.50 -6.42
CA GLU A 169 -19.25 12.48 -5.51
C GLU A 169 -20.57 12.51 -6.28
N VAL A 170 -21.52 11.69 -5.85
CA VAL A 170 -22.86 11.60 -6.43
C VAL A 170 -23.93 11.83 -5.35
N PRO A 171 -25.07 12.43 -5.71
CA PRO A 171 -26.13 12.69 -4.73
C PRO A 171 -26.82 11.39 -4.25
N ASN A 172 -26.79 10.35 -5.07
CA ASN A 172 -27.33 9.02 -4.77
C ASN A 172 -26.75 7.98 -5.74
N PHE A 173 -26.94 6.68 -5.43
CA PHE A 173 -26.43 5.58 -6.25
C PHE A 173 -27.34 5.14 -7.41
N SER A 174 -28.47 5.80 -7.62
CA SER A 174 -29.39 5.50 -8.73
C SER A 174 -29.00 6.22 -10.02
N THR A 175 -28.24 7.30 -9.93
CA THR A 175 -27.88 8.18 -11.06
C THR A 175 -26.68 7.68 -11.88
N PRO A 176 -25.61 7.10 -11.26
CA PRO A 176 -24.42 6.66 -12.01
C PRO A 176 -24.71 5.48 -12.93
N PRO A 177 -23.94 5.29 -14.02
CA PRO A 177 -24.00 4.11 -14.87
C PRO A 177 -23.94 2.78 -14.07
N SER A 178 -24.57 1.73 -14.59
CA SER A 178 -24.70 0.45 -13.87
C SER A 178 -23.36 -0.26 -13.64
N ASP A 179 -22.40 -0.05 -14.49
CA ASP A 179 -21.04 -0.59 -14.48
C ASP A 179 -20.07 0.17 -13.55
N TYR A 180 -20.50 1.32 -13.00
CA TYR A 180 -19.70 2.05 -12.03
C TYR A 180 -19.67 1.35 -10.67
N THR A 181 -18.49 1.27 -10.08
CA THR A 181 -18.31 0.92 -8.67
C THR A 181 -18.89 2.04 -7.80
N ARG A 182 -19.60 1.65 -6.75
CA ARG A 182 -20.27 2.54 -5.81
C ARG A 182 -19.68 2.35 -4.42
N LEU A 183 -19.22 3.42 -3.80
CA LEU A 183 -18.60 3.39 -2.49
C LEU A 183 -19.18 4.47 -1.59
N ARG A 184 -19.58 4.08 -0.38
CA ARG A 184 -20.00 5.01 0.66
C ARG A 184 -18.87 5.15 1.69
N LEU A 185 -18.33 6.36 1.83
CA LEU A 185 -17.43 6.72 2.90
C LEU A 185 -18.26 7.21 4.09
N ALA A 186 -18.12 6.57 5.24
CA ALA A 186 -18.79 6.99 6.46
C ALA A 186 -18.18 8.30 6.98
N ARG A 187 -18.99 9.10 7.69
CA ARG A 187 -18.49 10.32 8.37
C ARG A 187 -17.48 9.92 9.45
N ARG A 188 -16.33 10.59 9.44
CA ARG A 188 -15.26 10.40 10.42
C ARG A 188 -14.22 11.51 10.37
N PRO A 189 -13.36 11.62 11.39
CA PRO A 189 -12.18 12.48 11.30
C PRO A 189 -11.14 11.88 10.33
N TYR A 190 -10.47 12.76 9.61
CA TYR A 190 -9.35 12.46 8.73
C TYR A 190 -8.16 13.35 9.08
N ALA A 191 -6.97 12.79 9.00
CA ALA A 191 -5.77 13.60 8.86
C ALA A 191 -5.59 13.93 7.38
N VAL A 192 -5.35 15.20 7.06
CA VAL A 192 -5.34 15.71 5.69
C VAL A 192 -4.03 16.45 5.43
N VAL A 193 -3.37 16.12 4.33
CA VAL A 193 -2.19 16.83 3.85
C VAL A 193 -2.34 17.22 2.39
N ARG A 194 -1.97 18.46 2.04
CA ARG A 194 -1.95 18.89 0.64
C ARG A 194 -0.64 18.47 -0.01
N HIS A 195 -0.74 17.80 -1.14
CA HIS A 195 0.40 17.49 -2.00
C HIS A 195 0.80 18.74 -2.77
N THR A 196 2.08 19.05 -2.78
CA THR A 196 2.66 20.15 -3.55
C THR A 196 3.64 19.58 -4.57
N GLY A 197 3.42 19.89 -5.83
CA GLY A 197 4.27 19.42 -6.91
C GLY A 197 3.54 18.55 -7.93
N HIS A 198 4.31 17.87 -8.76
CA HIS A 198 3.79 17.00 -9.81
C HIS A 198 3.21 15.71 -9.21
N ILE A 199 2.05 15.26 -9.69
CA ILE A 199 1.33 14.06 -9.20
C ILE A 199 2.20 12.81 -9.16
N GLY A 200 3.16 12.68 -10.04
CA GLY A 200 4.12 11.57 -10.03
C GLY A 200 4.96 11.48 -8.75
N SER A 201 5.06 12.56 -7.97
CA SER A 201 5.77 12.58 -6.67
C SER A 201 4.84 12.36 -5.47
N ILE A 202 3.53 12.17 -5.68
CA ILE A 202 2.57 11.93 -4.58
C ILE A 202 2.94 10.73 -3.69
N PRO A 203 3.59 9.64 -4.19
CA PRO A 203 4.05 8.57 -3.32
C PRO A 203 5.03 9.04 -2.24
N LEU A 204 5.84 10.07 -2.51
CA LEU A 204 6.75 10.65 -1.52
C LEU A 204 5.98 11.39 -0.41
N THR A 205 4.91 12.11 -0.77
CA THR A 205 4.04 12.78 0.21
C THR A 205 3.28 11.75 1.05
N TRP A 206 2.74 10.68 0.45
CA TRP A 206 2.15 9.56 1.17
C TRP A 206 3.11 8.96 2.19
N ARG A 207 4.33 8.67 1.76
CA ARG A 207 5.38 8.12 2.61
C ARG A 207 5.70 9.05 3.78
N ALA A 208 5.94 10.30 3.47
CA ALA A 208 6.20 11.36 4.43
C ALA A 208 5.13 11.43 5.51
N PHE A 209 3.89 11.44 5.06
CA PHE A 209 2.73 11.56 5.91
C PHE A 209 2.56 10.36 6.85
N LEU A 210 2.67 9.15 6.30
CA LEU A 210 2.43 7.92 7.04
C LEU A 210 3.62 7.46 7.90
N GLU A 211 4.87 7.70 7.47
CA GLU A 211 6.06 7.23 8.17
C GLU A 211 6.59 8.23 9.20
N THR A 212 6.35 9.52 8.99
CA THR A 212 6.95 10.56 9.85
C THR A 212 5.90 11.32 10.64
N TRP A 213 4.94 11.95 9.95
CA TRP A 213 4.00 12.83 10.63
C TRP A 213 2.98 12.06 11.48
N LEU A 214 2.34 11.05 10.92
CA LEU A 214 1.27 10.33 11.62
C LEU A 214 1.77 9.66 12.92
N PRO A 215 2.91 8.95 12.94
CA PRO A 215 3.46 8.42 14.18
C PRO A 215 3.85 9.50 15.20
N ALA A 216 4.37 10.64 14.74
CA ALA A 216 4.76 11.75 15.62
C ALA A 216 3.55 12.53 16.18
N SER A 217 2.41 12.50 15.50
CA SER A 217 1.18 13.21 15.92
C SER A 217 0.47 12.56 17.09
N GLY A 218 0.74 11.29 17.40
CA GLY A 218 0.00 10.50 18.38
C GLY A 218 -1.39 10.04 17.90
N LEU A 219 -1.77 10.37 16.66
CA LEU A 219 -3.04 9.94 16.06
C LEU A 219 -2.92 8.52 15.52
N VAL A 220 -4.02 7.78 15.51
CA VAL A 220 -4.10 6.41 15.03
C VAL A 220 -4.98 6.38 13.79
N ALA A 221 -4.45 5.82 12.70
CA ALA A 221 -5.23 5.62 11.50
C ALA A 221 -6.27 4.50 11.68
N ALA A 222 -7.48 4.72 11.16
CA ALA A 222 -8.55 3.74 11.17
C ALA A 222 -8.38 2.72 10.04
N ASP A 223 -8.92 1.53 10.23
CA ASP A 223 -9.11 0.54 9.17
C ASP A 223 -10.35 0.92 8.34
N ALA A 224 -10.15 1.82 7.40
CA ALA A 224 -11.18 2.37 6.54
C ALA A 224 -10.56 2.94 5.26
N PRO A 225 -11.37 3.19 4.20
CA PRO A 225 -10.86 3.75 2.97
C PRO A 225 -10.16 5.08 3.17
N ASP A 226 -8.99 5.21 2.60
CA ASP A 226 -8.27 6.46 2.43
C ASP A 226 -8.39 6.96 0.99
N PHE A 227 -8.18 8.24 0.77
CA PHE A 227 -8.36 8.78 -0.58
C PHE A 227 -7.51 10.00 -0.88
N GLU A 228 -7.31 10.21 -2.15
CA GLU A 228 -6.81 11.43 -2.76
C GLU A 228 -8.01 12.24 -3.27
N ARG A 229 -8.06 13.53 -2.95
CA ARG A 229 -9.08 14.46 -3.42
C ARG A 229 -8.43 15.49 -4.33
N TYR A 230 -8.88 15.53 -5.56
CA TYR A 230 -8.41 16.44 -6.61
C TYR A 230 -9.39 17.60 -6.73
N ASP A 231 -8.91 18.81 -6.56
CA ASP A 231 -9.75 20.02 -6.69
C ASP A 231 -9.77 20.56 -8.14
N ALA A 232 -10.47 21.68 -8.35
CA ALA A 232 -10.62 22.28 -9.67
C ALA A 232 -9.31 22.84 -10.27
N ASP A 233 -8.29 23.05 -9.43
CA ASP A 233 -6.97 23.55 -9.85
C ASP A 233 -6.06 22.44 -10.39
N PHE A 234 -6.45 21.16 -10.22
CA PHE A 234 -5.68 20.05 -10.73
C PHE A 234 -5.81 19.92 -12.25
N ASP A 235 -4.71 20.02 -12.97
CA ASP A 235 -4.65 19.78 -14.41
C ASP A 235 -4.08 18.39 -14.72
N PRO A 236 -4.89 17.42 -15.16
CA PRO A 236 -4.45 16.06 -15.47
C PRO A 236 -3.45 15.99 -16.64
N ARG A 237 -3.35 17.01 -17.49
CA ARG A 237 -2.41 17.05 -18.61
C ARG A 237 -1.00 17.39 -18.15
N THR A 238 -0.89 18.26 -17.17
CA THR A 238 0.40 18.70 -16.60
C THR A 238 0.77 17.93 -15.34
N GLY A 239 -0.21 17.24 -14.70
CA GLY A 239 -0.04 16.57 -13.43
C GLY A 239 0.22 17.52 -12.26
N MET A 240 -0.11 18.80 -12.41
CA MET A 240 0.09 19.84 -11.40
C MET A 240 -1.26 20.31 -10.86
N GLY A 241 -1.26 20.85 -9.64
CA GLY A 241 -2.42 21.49 -9.04
C GLY A 241 -2.84 20.91 -7.70
N GLY A 242 -4.11 21.13 -7.34
CA GLY A 242 -4.63 20.82 -6.01
C GLY A 242 -4.95 19.36 -5.81
N VAL A 243 -4.12 18.69 -5.01
CA VAL A 243 -4.37 17.31 -4.55
C VAL A 243 -4.19 17.25 -3.05
N GLU A 244 -5.14 16.64 -2.36
CA GLU A 244 -5.06 16.35 -0.93
C GLU A 244 -5.13 14.86 -0.65
N ILE A 245 -4.34 14.43 0.30
CA ILE A 245 -4.34 13.06 0.83
C ILE A 245 -5.13 13.03 2.12
N TRP A 246 -6.11 12.15 2.20
CA TRP A 246 -7.03 11.99 3.32
C TRP A 246 -6.87 10.61 3.96
N VAL A 247 -6.33 10.56 5.16
CA VAL A 247 -6.13 9.33 5.94
C VAL A 247 -7.16 9.26 7.05
N PRO A 248 -8.03 8.24 7.09
CA PRO A 248 -9.06 8.11 8.11
C PRO A 248 -8.42 7.89 9.49
N LEU A 249 -8.97 8.54 10.52
CA LEU A 249 -8.53 8.40 11.90
C LEU A 249 -9.49 7.51 12.70
N ALA A 250 -8.90 6.78 13.65
CA ALA A 250 -9.66 6.09 14.68
C ALA A 250 -10.33 7.12 15.63
N PRO A 251 -11.50 6.78 16.21
CA PRO A 251 -12.18 7.63 17.18
C PRO A 251 -11.36 7.80 18.45
#